data_7995f6174ed16123b2f6217d83cc5529
#
_entry.id   7995f6174ed16123b2f6217d83cc5529
#
_cell.length_a   1.000
_cell.length_b   1.000
_cell.length_c   1.000
_cell.angle_alpha   90.00
_cell.angle_beta   90.00
_cell.angle_gamma   90.00
#
_symmetry.space_group_name_H-M   'P 1'
#
loop_
_entity.id
_entity.type
_entity.pdbx_description
1 polymer ?
#
loop_
_entity_poly.entity_id
_entity_poly.type
_entity_poly.pdbx_seq_one_letter_code
_entity_poly.pdbx_strand_id
1 'polypeptide(L)'
;MKIAIVGTGYVGLVTGTCFAEMGTEVFCVDVDKNKIDNLKKGIVPIYEPGLDELVARNMQAGRLHFTTELKECLDEVEVLFSAVGTPPDEDGSADLKYVLEVARTVGRYMNKYILVVTKSTVPVGTAQKVKQAIKNEQIKRNVNIEFDIASNPEFLKEGAAVKDLSLIHISE
;
A
#
# COMPACT_ATOMS: atom_id res chain seq x y z
N MET A 1 -4.87 -14.19 5.76
CA MET A 1 -3.76 -13.23 5.62
C MET A 1 -4.30 -11.82 5.67
N LYS A 2 -3.59 -10.92 6.32
CA LYS A 2 -3.93 -9.50 6.40
C LYS A 2 -2.83 -8.70 5.72
N ILE A 3 -3.19 -7.70 4.92
CA ILE A 3 -2.24 -6.84 4.22
C ILE A 3 -2.54 -5.38 4.46
N ALA A 4 -1.50 -4.55 4.38
CA ALA A 4 -1.63 -3.10 4.35
C ALA A 4 -1.24 -2.58 2.97
N ILE A 5 -1.95 -1.56 2.49
CA ILE A 5 -1.58 -0.82 1.29
C ILE A 5 -1.46 0.65 1.66
N VAL A 6 -0.28 1.21 1.50
CA VAL A 6 0.01 2.61 1.81
C VAL A 6 -0.05 3.42 0.53
N GLY A 7 -0.92 4.40 0.52
CA GLY A 7 -1.29 5.20 -0.64
C GLY A 7 -2.65 4.79 -1.18
N THR A 8 -3.60 5.72 -1.21
CA THR A 8 -4.96 5.50 -1.71
C THR A 8 -5.22 6.26 -3.02
N GLY A 9 -4.18 6.43 -3.83
CA GLY A 9 -4.31 6.84 -5.20
C GLY A 9 -4.89 5.71 -6.06
N TYR A 10 -4.83 5.85 -7.36
CA TYR A 10 -5.41 4.88 -8.29
C TYR A 10 -4.90 3.45 -8.04
N VAL A 11 -3.58 3.26 -8.04
CA VAL A 11 -2.96 1.94 -7.90
C VAL A 11 -3.29 1.32 -6.53
N GLY A 12 -3.10 2.06 -5.45
CA GLY A 12 -3.30 1.55 -4.10
C GLY A 12 -4.76 1.19 -3.82
N LEU A 13 -5.69 2.06 -4.21
CA LEU A 13 -7.11 1.84 -3.95
C LEU A 13 -7.66 0.67 -4.77
N VAL A 14 -7.34 0.59 -6.06
CA VAL A 14 -7.78 -0.51 -6.93
C VAL A 14 -7.19 -1.83 -6.45
N THR A 15 -5.89 -1.87 -6.19
CA THR A 15 -5.19 -3.08 -5.74
C THR A 15 -5.76 -3.57 -4.40
N GLY A 16 -5.91 -2.67 -3.43
CA GLY A 16 -6.44 -3.02 -2.11
C GLY A 16 -7.86 -3.54 -2.16
N THR A 17 -8.71 -2.89 -2.95
CA THR A 17 -10.11 -3.30 -3.11
C THR A 17 -10.22 -4.67 -3.78
N CYS A 18 -9.40 -4.94 -4.81
CA CYS A 18 -9.39 -6.24 -5.47
C CYS A 18 -8.89 -7.37 -4.54
N PHE A 19 -7.87 -7.12 -3.73
CA PHE A 19 -7.44 -8.10 -2.73
C PHE A 19 -8.54 -8.39 -1.70
N ALA A 20 -9.25 -7.37 -1.25
CA ALA A 20 -10.38 -7.54 -0.34
C ALA A 20 -11.49 -8.38 -0.97
N GLU A 21 -11.79 -8.15 -2.24
CA GLU A 21 -12.79 -8.92 -2.99
C GLU A 21 -12.44 -10.40 -3.08
N MET A 22 -11.15 -10.73 -3.09
CA MET A 22 -10.67 -12.12 -3.08
C MET A 22 -10.65 -12.77 -1.70
N GLY A 23 -11.11 -12.08 -0.67
CA GLY A 23 -11.21 -12.60 0.69
C GLY A 23 -10.07 -12.22 1.62
N THR A 24 -9.11 -11.41 1.17
CA THR A 24 -8.02 -10.90 2.01
C THR A 24 -8.51 -9.72 2.83
N GLU A 25 -8.15 -9.64 4.10
CA GLU A 25 -8.41 -8.44 4.91
C GLU A 25 -7.35 -7.40 4.63
N VAL A 26 -7.79 -6.21 4.20
CA VAL A 26 -6.93 -5.13 3.69
C VAL A 26 -7.10 -3.86 4.51
N PHE A 27 -5.98 -3.27 4.91
CA PHE A 27 -5.92 -1.95 5.52
C PHE A 27 -5.32 -0.97 4.50
N CYS A 28 -6.13 -0.04 4.01
CA CYS A 28 -5.68 1.04 3.13
C CYS A 28 -5.31 2.25 3.98
N VAL A 29 -4.09 2.73 3.82
CA VAL A 29 -3.51 3.80 4.63
C VAL A 29 -3.15 4.99 3.75
N ASP A 30 -3.55 6.18 4.15
CA ASP A 30 -3.16 7.43 3.50
C ASP A 30 -3.05 8.54 4.54
N VAL A 31 -2.06 9.40 4.40
CA VAL A 31 -1.87 10.54 5.30
C VAL A 31 -2.93 11.62 5.12
N ASP A 32 -3.62 11.64 3.98
CA ASP A 32 -4.68 12.59 3.66
C ASP A 32 -5.97 12.23 4.41
N LYS A 33 -6.22 12.96 5.49
CA LYS A 33 -7.39 12.74 6.35
C LYS A 33 -8.71 12.90 5.59
N ASN A 34 -8.80 13.88 4.70
CA ASN A 34 -10.04 14.13 3.93
C ASN A 34 -10.33 12.96 2.99
N LYS A 35 -9.30 12.43 2.35
CA LYS A 35 -9.41 11.25 1.48
C LYS A 35 -9.90 10.03 2.26
N ILE A 36 -9.33 9.78 3.42
CA ILE A 36 -9.71 8.67 4.29
C ILE A 36 -11.13 8.84 4.84
N ASP A 37 -11.49 10.03 5.29
CA ASP A 37 -12.85 10.32 5.79
C ASP A 37 -13.90 10.08 4.70
N ASN A 38 -13.64 10.50 3.47
CA ASN A 38 -14.51 10.26 2.33
C ASN A 38 -14.63 8.77 1.99
N LEU A 39 -13.52 8.06 1.96
CA LEU A 39 -13.51 6.62 1.70
C LEU A 39 -14.31 5.84 2.76
N LYS A 40 -14.21 6.23 4.02
CA LYS A 40 -15.01 5.64 5.11
C LYS A 40 -16.51 5.86 4.92
N LYS A 41 -16.92 6.90 4.22
CA LYS A 41 -18.31 7.18 3.85
C LYS A 41 -18.74 6.52 2.55
N GLY A 42 -17.86 5.77 1.88
CA GLY A 42 -18.11 5.16 0.58
C GLY A 42 -17.93 6.12 -0.60
N ILE A 43 -17.34 7.30 -0.38
CA ILE A 43 -17.06 8.26 -1.44
C ILE A 43 -15.68 7.95 -2.04
N VAL A 44 -15.68 7.42 -3.26
CA VAL A 44 -14.46 7.02 -3.99
C VAL A 44 -13.97 8.19 -4.83
N PRO A 45 -12.72 8.67 -4.63
CA PRO A 45 -12.22 9.89 -5.26
C PRO A 45 -11.79 9.71 -6.71
N ILE A 46 -11.77 8.47 -7.21
CA ILE A 46 -11.35 8.14 -8.57
C ILE A 46 -12.47 7.44 -9.32
N TYR A 47 -12.51 7.63 -10.63
CA TYR A 47 -13.45 6.92 -11.50
C TYR A 47 -12.80 5.66 -12.05
N GLU A 48 -13.35 4.52 -11.66
CA GLU A 48 -13.01 3.20 -12.21
C GLU A 48 -14.28 2.35 -12.23
N PRO A 49 -14.67 1.76 -13.38
CA PRO A 49 -15.89 0.95 -13.46
C PRO A 49 -15.94 -0.16 -12.42
N GLY A 50 -17.00 -0.20 -11.64
CA GLY A 50 -17.24 -1.22 -10.62
C GLY A 50 -16.51 -1.02 -9.30
N LEU A 51 -15.62 -0.02 -9.18
CA LEU A 51 -14.82 0.17 -7.98
C LEU A 51 -15.66 0.58 -6.76
N ASP A 52 -16.58 1.54 -6.92
CA ASP A 52 -17.42 2.03 -5.82
C ASP A 52 -18.24 0.90 -5.18
N GLU A 53 -18.80 0.01 -6.00
CA GLU A 53 -19.57 -1.15 -5.51
C GLU A 53 -18.69 -2.14 -4.75
N LEU A 54 -17.48 -2.39 -5.25
CA LEU A 54 -16.52 -3.27 -4.60
C LEU A 54 -16.03 -2.68 -3.26
N VAL A 55 -15.76 -1.39 -3.21
CA VAL A 55 -15.36 -0.69 -1.98
C VAL A 55 -16.47 -0.83 -0.94
N ALA A 56 -17.70 -0.46 -1.28
CA ALA A 56 -18.84 -0.54 -0.37
C ALA A 56 -19.08 -1.96 0.13
N ARG A 57 -19.08 -2.95 -0.75
CA ARG A 57 -19.32 -4.35 -0.42
C ARG A 57 -18.24 -4.90 0.54
N ASN A 58 -17.00 -4.60 0.28
CA ASN A 58 -15.88 -5.11 1.08
C ASN A 58 -15.74 -4.39 2.42
N MET A 59 -16.08 -3.10 2.49
CA MET A 59 -16.19 -2.40 3.76
C MET A 59 -17.28 -3.02 4.65
N GLN A 60 -18.45 -3.27 4.08
CA GLN A 60 -19.57 -3.87 4.79
C GLN A 60 -19.26 -5.29 5.27
N ALA A 61 -18.49 -6.05 4.49
CA ALA A 61 -18.04 -7.39 4.84
C ALA A 61 -16.91 -7.41 5.89
N GLY A 62 -16.36 -6.25 6.26
CA GLY A 62 -15.26 -6.16 7.22
C GLY A 62 -13.89 -6.55 6.66
N ARG A 63 -13.74 -6.62 5.33
CA ARG A 63 -12.49 -6.98 4.67
C ARG A 63 -11.68 -5.78 4.18
N LEU A 64 -12.26 -4.59 4.15
CA LEU A 64 -11.59 -3.38 3.67
C LEU A 64 -11.72 -2.27 4.71
N HIS A 65 -10.57 -1.81 5.21
CA HIS A 65 -10.48 -0.78 6.24
C HIS A 65 -9.67 0.40 5.73
N PHE A 66 -9.98 1.60 6.19
CA PHE A 66 -9.27 2.83 5.85
C PHE A 66 -8.78 3.51 7.12
N THR A 67 -7.52 3.94 7.14
CA THR A 67 -6.92 4.65 8.27
C THR A 67 -5.86 5.65 7.81
N THR A 68 -5.60 6.68 8.61
CA THR A 68 -4.49 7.60 8.40
C THR A 68 -3.19 7.15 9.09
N GLU A 69 -3.26 6.13 9.95
CA GLU A 69 -2.17 5.73 10.85
C GLU A 69 -1.69 4.31 10.54
N LEU A 70 -0.59 4.18 9.81
CA LEU A 70 0.01 2.89 9.49
C LEU A 70 0.34 2.06 10.74
N LYS A 71 0.81 2.71 11.81
CA LYS A 71 1.17 2.01 13.06
C LYS A 71 0.03 1.21 13.68
N GLU A 72 -1.22 1.59 13.42
CA GLU A 72 -2.40 0.91 13.98
C GLU A 72 -2.59 -0.51 13.43
N CYS A 73 -2.12 -0.77 12.21
CA CYS A 73 -2.30 -2.08 11.56
C CYS A 73 -1.01 -2.89 11.40
N LEU A 74 0.16 -2.34 11.72
CA LEU A 74 1.44 -3.03 11.50
C LEU A 74 1.57 -4.35 12.25
N ASP A 75 0.99 -4.47 13.44
CA ASP A 75 1.05 -5.71 14.22
C ASP A 75 0.14 -6.81 13.67
N GLU A 76 -0.80 -6.47 12.81
CA GLU A 76 -1.76 -7.41 12.25
C GLU A 76 -1.40 -7.89 10.84
N VAL A 77 -0.61 -7.12 10.09
CA VAL A 77 -0.35 -7.40 8.68
C VAL A 77 0.93 -8.20 8.47
N GLU A 78 0.93 -9.05 7.46
CA GLU A 78 2.07 -9.88 7.06
C GLU A 78 2.79 -9.28 5.84
N VAL A 79 2.04 -8.58 4.99
CA VAL A 79 2.57 -7.93 3.77
C VAL A 79 2.12 -6.48 3.74
N LEU A 80 3.04 -5.60 3.42
CA LEU A 80 2.78 -4.18 3.22
C LEU A 80 3.14 -3.80 1.79
N PHE A 81 2.16 -3.29 1.05
CA PHE A 81 2.39 -2.72 -0.29
C PHE A 81 2.56 -1.21 -0.17
N SER A 82 3.67 -0.70 -0.66
CA SER A 82 3.91 0.74 -0.78
C SER A 82 3.50 1.19 -2.18
N ALA A 83 2.37 1.91 -2.25
CA ALA A 83 1.80 2.44 -3.49
C ALA A 83 1.73 3.97 -3.48
N VAL A 84 2.64 4.60 -2.75
CA VAL A 84 2.75 6.06 -2.66
C VAL A 84 3.36 6.65 -3.94
N GLY A 85 3.05 7.92 -4.20
CA GLY A 85 3.57 8.60 -5.37
C GLY A 85 5.10 8.79 -5.34
N THR A 86 5.68 8.80 -6.52
CA THR A 86 7.09 9.12 -6.76
C THR A 86 7.16 10.29 -7.75
N PRO A 87 6.81 11.52 -7.32
CA PRO A 87 6.80 12.67 -8.22
C PRO A 87 8.21 12.96 -8.75
N PRO A 88 8.32 13.59 -9.93
CA PRO A 88 9.63 13.98 -10.42
C PRO A 88 10.27 15.05 -9.52
N ASP A 89 11.56 14.89 -9.28
CA ASP A 89 12.39 15.91 -8.62
C ASP A 89 12.82 16.99 -9.61
N GLU A 90 13.44 18.06 -9.12
CA GLU A 90 13.90 19.18 -9.94
C GLU A 90 14.82 18.76 -11.09
N ASP A 91 15.60 17.71 -10.91
CA ASP A 91 16.52 17.16 -11.91
C ASP A 91 15.86 16.11 -12.84
N GLY A 92 14.55 15.86 -12.69
CA GLY A 92 13.80 14.87 -13.47
C GLY A 92 13.88 13.45 -12.94
N SER A 93 14.65 13.17 -11.89
CA SER A 93 14.65 11.89 -11.19
C SER A 93 13.41 11.73 -10.33
N ALA A 94 13.10 10.50 -9.93
CA ALA A 94 11.98 10.23 -9.03
C ALA A 94 12.32 10.67 -7.60
N ASP A 95 11.44 11.48 -7.00
CA ASP A 95 11.54 11.83 -5.58
C ASP A 95 11.05 10.66 -4.73
N LEU A 96 11.93 10.09 -3.94
CA LEU A 96 11.67 8.92 -3.11
C LEU A 96 11.21 9.26 -1.69
N LYS A 97 10.98 10.53 -1.38
CA LYS A 97 10.67 10.95 0.01
C LYS A 97 9.48 10.21 0.62
N TYR A 98 8.43 9.97 -0.15
CA TYR A 98 7.25 9.25 0.33
C TYR A 98 7.52 7.76 0.54
N VAL A 99 8.23 7.14 -0.40
CA VAL A 99 8.65 5.73 -0.31
C VAL A 99 9.53 5.52 0.93
N LEU A 100 10.48 6.41 1.16
CA LEU A 100 11.39 6.31 2.30
C LEU A 100 10.68 6.63 3.63
N GLU A 101 9.68 7.52 3.63
CA GLU A 101 8.90 7.79 4.84
C GLU A 101 8.05 6.58 5.25
N VAL A 102 7.47 5.87 4.30
CA VAL A 102 6.80 4.58 4.57
C VAL A 102 7.79 3.60 5.20
N ALA A 103 8.98 3.48 4.64
CA ALA A 103 10.03 2.60 5.15
C ALA A 103 10.43 2.96 6.60
N ARG A 104 10.62 4.24 6.89
CA ARG A 104 10.93 4.71 8.25
C ARG A 104 9.81 4.39 9.22
N THR A 105 8.56 4.58 8.83
CA THR A 105 7.39 4.26 9.66
C THR A 105 7.35 2.77 9.97
N VAL A 106 7.60 1.91 8.99
CA VAL A 106 7.70 0.46 9.21
C VAL A 106 8.80 0.14 10.20
N GLY A 107 10.01 0.64 10.01
CA GLY A 107 11.13 0.40 10.90
C GLY A 107 10.91 0.91 12.32
N ARG A 108 10.17 2.03 12.44
CA ARG A 108 9.89 2.69 13.72
C ARG A 108 8.86 1.93 14.56
N TYR A 109 7.91 1.24 13.94
CA TYR A 109 6.75 0.65 14.62
C TYR A 109 6.58 -0.86 14.46
N MET A 110 7.30 -1.51 13.54
CA MET A 110 7.16 -2.95 13.36
C MET A 110 7.63 -3.74 14.60
N ASN A 111 6.92 -4.81 14.91
CA ASN A 111 7.24 -5.68 16.04
C ASN A 111 7.37 -7.16 15.63
N LYS A 112 7.09 -7.48 14.39
CA LYS A 112 7.19 -8.83 13.83
C LYS A 112 7.64 -8.75 12.38
N TYR A 113 7.96 -9.90 11.77
CA TYR A 113 8.30 -10.00 10.37
C TYR A 113 7.23 -9.37 9.47
N ILE A 114 7.66 -8.58 8.50
CA ILE A 114 6.82 -8.00 7.45
C ILE A 114 7.55 -8.11 6.12
N LEU A 115 6.83 -8.51 5.08
CA LEU A 115 7.29 -8.37 3.70
C LEU A 115 6.83 -7.00 3.17
N VAL A 116 7.77 -6.16 2.78
CA VAL A 116 7.49 -4.84 2.18
C VAL A 116 7.62 -4.94 0.67
N VAL A 117 6.53 -4.65 -0.03
CA VAL A 117 6.48 -4.70 -1.50
C VAL A 117 6.30 -3.29 -2.05
N THR A 118 7.22 -2.85 -2.90
CA THR A 118 7.11 -1.57 -3.59
C THR A 118 6.34 -1.76 -4.89
N LYS A 119 5.20 -1.10 -5.01
CA LYS A 119 4.37 -1.10 -6.22
C LYS A 119 4.65 0.10 -7.13
N SER A 120 5.25 1.14 -6.60
CA SER A 120 5.61 2.32 -7.38
C SER A 120 6.74 2.00 -8.37
N THR A 121 6.74 2.66 -9.51
CA THR A 121 7.88 2.63 -10.44
C THR A 121 9.01 3.44 -9.82
N VAL A 122 10.12 2.78 -9.51
CA VAL A 122 11.24 3.39 -8.79
C VAL A 122 12.56 3.06 -9.47
N PRO A 123 13.59 3.93 -9.32
CA PRO A 123 14.91 3.67 -9.87
C PRO A 123 15.57 2.42 -9.32
N VAL A 124 16.51 1.85 -10.07
CA VAL A 124 17.40 0.79 -9.60
C VAL A 124 18.13 1.24 -8.32
N GLY A 125 18.22 0.36 -7.34
CA GLY A 125 18.83 0.66 -6.04
C GLY A 125 17.86 1.18 -4.97
N THR A 126 16.61 1.43 -5.31
CA THR A 126 15.60 1.89 -4.35
C THR A 126 15.35 0.86 -3.24
N ALA A 127 15.35 -0.43 -3.56
CA ALA A 127 15.17 -1.49 -2.55
C ALA A 127 16.23 -1.41 -1.44
N GLN A 128 17.49 -1.12 -1.80
CA GLN A 128 18.56 -0.96 -0.81
C GLN A 128 18.34 0.28 0.09
N LYS A 129 17.85 1.37 -0.48
CA LYS A 129 17.51 2.58 0.28
C LYS A 129 16.35 2.32 1.25
N VAL A 130 15.32 1.61 0.82
CA VAL A 130 14.20 1.19 1.67
C VAL A 130 14.68 0.30 2.80
N LYS A 131 15.47 -0.71 2.48
CA LYS A 131 16.07 -1.62 3.47
C LYS A 131 16.90 -0.86 4.51
N GLN A 132 17.74 0.07 4.06
CA GLN A 132 18.58 0.86 4.95
C GLN A 132 17.75 1.78 5.85
N ALA A 133 16.69 2.39 5.32
CA ALA A 133 15.79 3.24 6.09
C ALA A 133 15.10 2.47 7.21
N ILE A 134 14.62 1.25 6.94
CA ILE A 134 14.02 0.37 7.94
C ILE A 134 15.07 0.00 9.02
N LYS A 135 16.24 -0.44 8.59
CA LYS A 135 17.33 -0.83 9.51
C LYS A 135 17.78 0.31 10.40
N ASN A 136 17.91 1.52 9.86
CA ASN A 136 18.32 2.69 10.63
C ASN A 136 17.33 3.01 11.77
N GLU A 137 16.03 2.91 11.52
CA GLU A 137 15.02 3.11 12.56
C GLU A 137 15.03 1.98 13.60
N GLN A 138 15.29 0.75 13.20
CA GLN A 138 15.45 -0.36 14.15
C GLN A 138 16.68 -0.18 15.04
N ILE A 139 17.80 0.30 14.49
CA ILE A 139 19.00 0.61 15.26
C ILE A 139 18.71 1.66 16.34
N LYS A 140 17.98 2.72 16.00
CA LYS A 140 17.55 3.74 16.97
C LYS A 140 16.71 3.16 18.11
N ARG A 141 15.92 2.13 17.83
CA ARG A 141 15.09 1.41 18.82
C ARG A 141 15.85 0.31 19.55
N ASN A 142 17.08 0.01 19.14
CA ASN A 142 17.86 -1.11 19.64
C ASN A 142 17.16 -2.47 19.48
N VAL A 143 16.56 -2.70 18.30
CA VAL A 143 15.91 -3.96 17.93
C VAL A 143 16.47 -4.47 16.59
N ASN A 144 16.30 -5.76 16.35
CA ASN A 144 16.69 -6.41 15.09
C ASN A 144 15.59 -7.39 14.66
N ILE A 145 14.59 -6.86 13.96
CA ILE A 145 13.41 -7.61 13.53
C ILE A 145 13.58 -7.93 12.04
N GLU A 146 13.39 -9.19 11.67
CA GLU A 146 13.49 -9.62 10.28
C GLU A 146 12.39 -9.01 9.41
N PHE A 147 12.76 -8.69 8.17
CA PHE A 147 11.87 -8.23 7.12
C PHE A 147 12.50 -8.52 5.76
N ASP A 148 11.68 -8.55 4.72
CA ASP A 148 12.14 -8.66 3.33
C ASP A 148 11.55 -7.53 2.50
N ILE A 149 12.23 -7.22 1.40
CA ILE A 149 11.82 -6.21 0.43
C ILE A 149 11.63 -6.89 -0.92
N ALA A 150 10.51 -6.63 -1.57
CA ALA A 150 10.23 -7.06 -2.93
C ALA A 150 9.80 -5.87 -3.78
N SER A 151 9.94 -5.99 -5.08
CA SER A 151 9.46 -5.00 -6.04
C SER A 151 8.45 -5.66 -6.97
N ASN A 152 7.29 -5.04 -7.10
CA ASN A 152 6.20 -5.51 -7.98
C ASN A 152 5.61 -4.30 -8.69
N PRO A 153 6.30 -3.77 -9.74
CA PRO A 153 5.82 -2.62 -10.48
C PRO A 153 4.46 -2.87 -11.08
N GLU A 154 3.65 -1.82 -11.17
CA GLU A 154 2.25 -1.89 -11.57
C GLU A 154 2.06 -1.37 -12.98
N PHE A 155 1.22 -2.06 -13.77
CA PHE A 155 0.85 -1.69 -15.13
C PHE A 155 -0.67 -1.71 -15.31
N LEU A 156 -1.41 -1.13 -14.35
CA LEU A 156 -2.86 -1.06 -14.41
C LEU A 156 -3.32 -0.13 -15.53
N LYS A 157 -4.25 -0.62 -16.32
CA LYS A 157 -4.91 0.18 -17.36
C LYS A 157 -6.11 0.90 -16.78
N GLU A 158 -6.07 2.24 -16.76
CA GLU A 158 -7.20 3.04 -16.31
C GLU A 158 -8.48 2.71 -17.08
N GLY A 159 -9.57 2.55 -16.33
CA GLY A 159 -10.86 2.16 -16.90
C GLY A 159 -11.07 0.66 -17.05
N ALA A 160 -10.04 -0.16 -16.91
CA ALA A 160 -10.12 -1.62 -17.00
C ALA A 160 -9.40 -2.36 -15.89
N ALA A 161 -8.80 -1.65 -14.92
CA ALA A 161 -7.93 -2.22 -13.91
C ALA A 161 -8.65 -3.26 -13.02
N VAL A 162 -9.88 -2.99 -12.59
CA VAL A 162 -10.67 -3.93 -11.79
C VAL A 162 -10.91 -5.22 -12.57
N LYS A 163 -11.28 -5.12 -13.83
CA LYS A 163 -11.52 -6.27 -14.72
C LYS A 163 -10.24 -7.07 -14.94
N ASP A 164 -9.14 -6.39 -15.24
CA ASP A 164 -7.86 -7.04 -15.52
C ASP A 164 -7.33 -7.78 -14.29
N LEU A 165 -7.38 -7.18 -13.10
CA LEU A 165 -6.99 -7.84 -11.85
C LEU A 165 -7.89 -9.02 -11.51
N SER A 166 -9.18 -8.94 -11.80
CA SER A 166 -10.12 -10.04 -11.59
C SER A 166 -9.87 -11.23 -12.51
N LEU A 167 -9.39 -10.99 -13.74
CA LEU A 167 -9.10 -12.03 -14.72
C LEU A 167 -7.81 -12.80 -14.41
N ILE A 168 -6.83 -12.17 -13.78
CA ILE A 168 -5.55 -12.82 -13.43
C ILE A 168 -5.76 -14.02 -12.49
N HIS A 169 -6.82 -14.02 -11.69
CA HIS A 169 -7.13 -15.08 -10.73
C HIS A 169 -8.00 -16.21 -11.30
N ILE A 170 -8.55 -16.04 -12.49
CA ILE A 170 -9.35 -17.09 -13.17
C ILE A 170 -8.44 -18.06 -13.93
N SER A 171 -7.18 -17.67 -14.19
CA SER A 171 -6.23 -18.44 -14.99
C SER A 171 -5.25 -19.29 -14.17
N GLU A 172 -5.34 -19.27 -12.83
CA GLU A 172 -4.62 -20.14 -11.90
C GLU A 172 -5.59 -21.20 -11.31
#